data_e7cc72736289aa71531ac49b12695b17
#
_entry.id   e7cc72736289aa71531ac49b12695b17
#
_cell.length_a   1.000
_cell.length_b   1.000
_cell.length_c   1.000
_cell.angle_alpha   90.00
_cell.angle_beta   90.00
_cell.angle_gamma   90.00
#
_symmetry.space_group_name_H-M   'P 1'
#
loop_
_entity.id
_entity.type
_entity.pdbx_description
1 polymer ?
#
loop_
_entity_poly.entity_id
_entity_poly.type
_entity_poly.pdbx_seq_one_letter_code
_entity_poly.pdbx_strand_id
1 'polypeptide(L)'
;MLFKIISPEDLIKYTAQDDSLLIAVRDKEDYDKAHIPGAIWADWETLEHEIDYIIADTKHIIDWIIIYCARGNTSLIVARDLARLGYPVISLGGGYRNWKGYMEHT
;
A
#
# COMPACT_ATOMS: atom_id res chain seq x y z
N MET A 1 2.13 -8.90 16.17
CA MET A 1 2.46 -8.28 14.87
C MET A 1 1.35 -8.58 13.87
N LEU A 2 0.71 -7.55 13.34
CA LEU A 2 -0.40 -7.70 12.39
C LEU A 2 0.13 -7.56 10.96
N PHE A 3 0.16 -8.68 10.26
CA PHE A 3 0.67 -8.74 8.89
C PHE A 3 -0.15 -9.74 8.09
N LYS A 4 -0.62 -9.30 6.92
CA LYS A 4 -1.39 -10.16 6.00
C LYS A 4 -0.88 -9.99 4.58
N ILE A 5 -1.11 -11.02 3.78
CA ILE A 5 -0.98 -10.95 2.32
C ILE A 5 -2.36 -11.21 1.75
N ILE A 6 -2.85 -10.32 0.90
CA ILE A 6 -4.17 -10.47 0.30
C ILE A 6 -4.06 -10.56 -1.23
N SER A 7 -5.09 -11.11 -1.85
CA SER A 7 -5.21 -11.14 -3.31
C SER A 7 -5.76 -9.81 -3.83
N PRO A 8 -5.59 -9.53 -5.13
CA PRO A 8 -6.21 -8.34 -5.73
C PRO A 8 -7.73 -8.29 -5.58
N GLU A 9 -8.39 -9.44 -5.60
CA GLU A 9 -9.84 -9.50 -5.43
C GLU A 9 -10.27 -9.05 -4.04
N ASP A 10 -9.47 -9.35 -3.03
CA ASP A 10 -9.77 -8.94 -1.65
C ASP A 10 -9.45 -7.47 -1.39
N LEU A 11 -8.60 -6.86 -2.20
CA LEU A 11 -8.22 -5.46 -2.01
C LEU A 11 -9.42 -4.53 -2.00
N ILE A 12 -10.38 -4.77 -2.87
CA ILE A 12 -11.56 -3.91 -3.01
C ILE A 12 -12.34 -3.83 -1.69
N LYS A 13 -12.40 -4.93 -0.93
CA LYS A 13 -13.08 -4.96 0.36
C LYS A 13 -12.46 -3.99 1.38
N TYR A 14 -11.14 -3.84 1.32
CA TYR A 14 -10.43 -2.93 2.21
C TYR A 14 -10.52 -1.49 1.75
N THR A 15 -10.36 -1.25 0.45
CA THR A 15 -10.33 0.11 -0.10
C THR A 15 -11.71 0.75 -0.17
N ALA A 16 -12.78 -0.05 -0.06
CA ALA A 16 -14.14 0.48 0.02
C ALA A 16 -14.44 1.20 1.34
N GLN A 17 -13.56 1.04 2.32
CA GLN A 17 -13.70 1.67 3.64
C GLN A 17 -12.67 2.79 3.80
N ASP A 18 -13.02 3.80 4.58
CA ASP A 18 -12.15 4.96 4.80
C ASP A 18 -11.03 4.71 5.80
N ASP A 19 -10.97 3.51 6.38
CA ASP A 19 -9.99 3.14 7.40
C ASP A 19 -8.74 2.45 6.86
N SER A 20 -8.58 2.42 5.54
CA SER A 20 -7.39 1.86 4.88
C SER A 20 -6.55 2.95 4.25
N LEU A 21 -5.24 2.78 4.35
CA LEU A 21 -4.27 3.64 3.67
C LEU A 21 -3.55 2.79 2.62
N LEU A 22 -3.72 3.11 1.35
CA LEU A 22 -3.12 2.36 0.24
C LEU A 22 -1.88 3.09 -0.27
N ILE A 23 -0.73 2.42 -0.22
CA ILE A 23 0.56 3.00 -0.58
C ILE A 23 1.23 2.18 -1.67
N ALA A 24 1.62 2.86 -2.75
CA ALA A 24 2.41 2.29 -3.83
C ALA A 24 3.89 2.55 -3.58
N VAL A 25 4.69 1.47 -3.52
CA VAL A 25 6.15 1.56 -3.38
C VAL A 25 6.84 1.12 -4.68
N ARG A 26 6.31 1.60 -5.80
CA ARG A 26 6.84 1.39 -7.14
C ARG A 26 7.73 2.57 -7.54
N ASP A 27 8.36 2.47 -8.70
CA ASP A 27 9.02 3.63 -9.30
C ASP A 27 8.02 4.76 -9.52
N LYS A 28 8.43 5.99 -9.25
CA LYS A 28 7.56 7.15 -9.35
C LYS A 28 7.00 7.31 -10.78
N GLU A 29 7.81 7.04 -11.79
CA GLU A 29 7.36 7.11 -13.19
C GLU A 29 6.23 6.15 -13.47
N ASP A 30 6.33 4.92 -12.97
CA ASP A 30 5.29 3.92 -13.17
C ASP A 30 4.01 4.30 -12.44
N TYR A 31 4.13 4.81 -11.22
CA TYR A 31 2.98 5.31 -10.48
C TYR A 31 2.29 6.45 -11.23
N ASP A 32 3.06 7.38 -11.77
CA ASP A 32 2.51 8.53 -12.49
C ASP A 32 1.79 8.13 -13.78
N LYS A 33 2.21 7.04 -14.42
CA LYS A 33 1.53 6.52 -15.61
C LYS A 33 0.17 5.93 -15.28
N ALA A 34 0.10 5.12 -14.23
CA ALA A 34 -1.14 4.50 -13.77
C ALA A 34 -0.93 3.90 -12.39
N HIS A 35 -1.96 4.01 -11.55
CA HIS A 35 -1.93 3.42 -10.20
C HIS A 35 -3.32 2.99 -9.78
N ILE A 36 -3.38 2.17 -8.72
CA ILE A 36 -4.66 1.74 -8.15
C ILE A 36 -5.38 2.95 -7.57
N PRO A 37 -6.69 3.12 -7.81
CA PRO A 37 -7.43 4.28 -7.32
C PRO A 37 -7.26 4.48 -5.80
N GLY A 38 -6.99 5.71 -5.41
CA GLY A 38 -6.80 6.08 -4.02
C GLY A 38 -5.41 5.83 -3.46
N ALA A 39 -4.51 5.20 -4.24
CA ALA A 39 -3.16 4.94 -3.78
C ALA A 39 -2.32 6.22 -3.77
N ILE A 40 -1.53 6.37 -2.71
CA ILE A 40 -0.49 7.40 -2.67
C ILE A 40 0.87 6.75 -2.98
N TRP A 41 1.80 7.55 -3.45
CA TRP A 41 3.15 7.08 -3.70
C TRP A 41 4.05 7.34 -2.50
N ALA A 42 4.95 6.41 -2.19
CA ALA A 42 6.01 6.61 -1.21
C ALA A 42 7.28 5.90 -1.67
N ASP A 43 8.43 6.47 -1.30
CA ASP A 43 9.72 5.86 -1.53
C ASP A 43 9.91 4.72 -0.52
N TRP A 44 10.11 3.51 -1.02
CA TRP A 44 10.25 2.34 -0.15
C TRP A 44 11.47 2.45 0.79
N GLU A 45 12.49 3.21 0.40
CA GLU A 45 13.70 3.36 1.21
C GLU A 45 13.49 4.24 2.43
N THR A 46 12.54 5.18 2.38
CA THR A 46 12.31 6.15 3.44
C THR A 46 10.98 6.00 4.14
N LEU A 47 10.12 5.08 3.67
CA LEU A 47 8.76 4.95 4.18
C LEU A 47 8.70 4.72 5.69
N GLU A 48 9.62 3.94 6.27
CA GLU A 48 9.66 3.72 7.71
C GLU A 48 9.73 5.01 8.51
N HIS A 49 10.44 6.00 7.99
CA HIS A 49 10.62 7.28 8.66
C HIS A 49 9.46 8.24 8.41
N GLU A 50 8.69 8.00 7.36
CA GLU A 50 7.62 8.91 6.93
C GLU A 50 6.23 8.43 7.31
N ILE A 51 6.08 7.16 7.69
CA ILE A 51 4.76 6.56 7.85
C ILE A 51 3.88 7.28 8.88
N ASP A 52 4.44 7.74 9.97
CA ASP A 52 3.67 8.46 11.00
C ASP A 52 3.11 9.77 10.46
N TYR A 53 3.88 10.48 9.65
CA TYR A 53 3.43 11.73 9.02
C TYR A 53 2.33 11.45 7.99
N ILE A 54 2.48 10.38 7.22
CA ILE A 54 1.49 9.99 6.22
C ILE A 54 0.16 9.66 6.90
N ILE A 55 0.19 8.88 7.98
CA ILE A 55 -1.00 8.52 8.74
C ILE A 55 -1.65 9.77 9.34
N ALA A 56 -0.87 10.65 9.94
CA ALA A 56 -1.38 11.87 10.53
C ALA A 56 -2.05 12.78 9.50
N ASP A 57 -1.51 12.81 8.27
CA ASP A 57 -2.03 13.65 7.20
C ASP A 57 -3.39 13.17 6.67
N THR A 58 -3.73 11.90 6.86
CA THR A 58 -5.04 11.39 6.42
C THR A 58 -6.20 11.93 7.23
N LYS A 59 -5.95 12.30 8.50
CA LYS A 59 -6.97 12.76 9.45
C LYS A 59 -8.04 11.71 9.75
N HIS A 60 -7.77 10.45 9.45
CA HIS A 60 -8.62 9.30 9.72
C HIS A 60 -7.94 8.32 10.65
N ILE A 61 -8.72 7.50 11.33
CA ILE A 61 -8.19 6.34 12.06
C ILE A 61 -7.89 5.27 11.00
N ILE A 62 -6.63 4.83 10.94
CA ILE A 62 -6.21 3.84 9.95
C ILE A 62 -6.14 2.48 10.62
N ASP A 63 -7.00 1.55 10.19
CA ASP A 63 -6.99 0.17 10.66
C ASP A 63 -5.98 -0.69 9.90
N TRP A 64 -5.76 -0.39 8.62
CA TRP A 64 -4.83 -1.15 7.79
C TRP A 64 -4.02 -0.25 6.87
N ILE A 65 -2.72 -0.50 6.84
CA ILE A 65 -1.82 0.09 5.85
C ILE A 65 -1.59 -0.97 4.79
N ILE A 66 -2.02 -0.71 3.55
CA ILE A 66 -1.92 -1.65 2.45
C ILE A 66 -0.80 -1.18 1.52
N ILE A 67 0.18 -2.04 1.29
CA ILE A 67 1.36 -1.71 0.48
C ILE A 67 1.41 -2.60 -0.74
N TYR A 68 1.63 -2.00 -1.91
CA TYR A 68 1.86 -2.76 -3.12
C TYR A 68 3.04 -2.22 -3.92
N CYS A 69 3.66 -3.10 -4.68
CA CYS A 69 4.71 -2.77 -5.65
C CYS A 69 4.37 -3.40 -6.99
N ALA A 70 5.33 -3.42 -7.92
CA ALA A 70 5.07 -3.96 -9.26
C ALA A 70 4.72 -5.46 -9.24
N ARG A 71 5.46 -6.27 -8.47
CA ARG A 71 5.34 -7.73 -8.47
C ARG A 71 5.09 -8.36 -7.11
N GLY A 72 5.06 -7.59 -6.05
CA GLY A 72 4.82 -8.08 -4.69
C GLY A 72 6.06 -8.34 -3.86
N ASN A 73 7.26 -8.28 -4.44
CA ASN A 73 8.51 -8.61 -3.71
C ASN A 73 8.94 -7.48 -2.78
N THR A 74 9.04 -6.27 -3.29
CA THR A 74 9.44 -5.09 -2.49
C THR A 74 8.39 -4.77 -1.44
N SER A 75 7.11 -4.81 -1.80
CA SER A 75 6.03 -4.52 -0.86
C SER A 75 5.99 -5.51 0.29
N LEU A 76 6.34 -6.78 0.04
CA LEU A 76 6.39 -7.80 1.08
C LEU A 76 7.46 -7.45 2.13
N ILE A 77 8.64 -7.03 1.67
CA ILE A 77 9.74 -6.65 2.56
C ILE A 77 9.37 -5.41 3.37
N VAL A 78 8.85 -4.38 2.72
CA VAL A 78 8.45 -3.13 3.36
C VAL A 78 7.34 -3.37 4.37
N ALA A 79 6.32 -4.14 3.99
CA ALA A 79 5.20 -4.45 4.88
C ALA A 79 5.67 -5.20 6.12
N ARG A 80 6.58 -6.16 5.95
CA ARG A 80 7.13 -6.91 7.07
C ARG A 80 7.91 -6.02 8.03
N ASP A 81 8.70 -5.09 7.49
CA ASP A 81 9.48 -4.16 8.30
C ASP A 81 8.56 -3.22 9.10
N LEU A 82 7.50 -2.71 8.47
CA LEU A 82 6.52 -1.86 9.17
C LEU A 82 5.74 -2.66 10.23
N ALA A 83 5.42 -3.91 9.94
CA ALA A 83 4.74 -4.77 10.92
C ALA A 83 5.60 -4.98 12.16
N ARG A 84 6.91 -5.10 11.99
CA ARG A 84 7.85 -5.23 13.12
C ARG A 84 7.87 -3.96 13.99
N LEU A 85 7.55 -2.81 13.40
CA LEU A 85 7.43 -1.55 14.15
C LEU A 85 6.07 -1.40 14.84
N GLY A 86 5.17 -2.36 14.65
CA GLY A 86 3.87 -2.37 15.32
C GLY A 86 2.68 -1.89 14.48
N TYR A 87 2.88 -1.58 13.21
CA TYR A 87 1.78 -1.14 12.34
C TYR A 87 0.97 -2.32 11.81
N PRO A 88 -0.36 -2.18 11.66
CA PRO A 88 -1.20 -3.19 11.01
C PRO A 88 -1.03 -3.09 9.49
N VAL A 89 -0.34 -4.05 8.87
CA VAL A 89 0.08 -3.94 7.48
C VAL A 89 -0.40 -5.10 6.63
N ILE A 90 -0.77 -4.78 5.40
CA ILE A 90 -1.17 -5.75 4.38
C ILE A 90 -0.27 -5.55 3.16
N SER A 91 0.23 -6.64 2.60
CA SER A 91 0.93 -6.63 1.32
C SER A 91 0.02 -7.21 0.25
N LEU A 92 -0.07 -6.52 -0.90
CA LEU A 92 -0.84 -7.03 -2.04
C LEU A 92 -0.05 -8.12 -2.75
N GLY A 93 -0.56 -9.35 -2.69
CA GLY A 93 0.06 -10.50 -3.33
C GLY A 93 0.12 -10.35 -4.84
N GLY A 94 1.29 -10.58 -5.43
CA GLY A 94 1.53 -10.40 -6.86
C GLY A 94 1.64 -8.95 -7.31
N GLY A 95 1.35 -8.01 -6.44
CA GLY A 95 1.50 -6.58 -6.70
C GLY A 95 0.60 -6.04 -7.80
N TYR A 96 0.98 -4.89 -8.32
CA TYR A 96 0.23 -4.20 -9.37
C TYR A 96 0.05 -5.05 -10.63
N ARG A 97 1.02 -5.89 -10.93
CA ARG A 97 0.98 -6.77 -12.10
C ARG A 97 -0.28 -7.64 -12.13
N ASN A 98 -0.76 -8.08 -10.97
CA ASN A 98 -1.94 -8.92 -10.85
C ASN A 98 -3.24 -8.15 -10.65
N TRP A 99 -3.15 -6.82 -10.52
CA TRP A 99 -4.32 -5.98 -10.35
C TRP A 99 -5.09 -5.88 -11.67
N LYS A 100 -6.37 -6.22 -11.64
CA LYS A 100 -7.25 -6.21 -12.82
C LYS A 100 -8.41 -5.24 -12.69
N GLY A 101 -8.39 -4.43 -11.65
CA GLY A 101 -9.43 -3.44 -11.43
C GLY A 101 -9.18 -2.15 -12.20
N TYR A 102 -10.02 -1.17 -11.92
CA TYR A 102 -9.87 0.17 -12.49
C TYR A 102 -8.55 0.82 -12.04
N MET A 103 -7.91 1.59 -12.92
CA MET A 103 -6.66 2.27 -12.64
C MET A 103 -6.79 3.76 -12.91
N GLU A 104 -6.20 4.56 -12.04
CA GLU A 104 -6.10 6.01 -12.24
C GLU A 104 -4.83 6.33 -13.01
N HIS A 105 -4.96 7.26 -13.96
CA HIS A 105 -3.83 7.82 -14.70
C HIS A 105 -3.60 9.25 -14.22
N THR A 106 -2.36 9.56 -13.92
CA THR A 106 -1.97 10.91 -13.54
C THR A 106 -1.37 11.68 -14.70
#